data_16b66466d87d09acb1af7f9a900d092a
#
_entry.id   16b66466d87d09acb1af7f9a900d092a
#
_cell.length_a   1.000
_cell.length_b   1.000
_cell.length_c   1.000
_cell.angle_alpha   90.00
_cell.angle_beta   90.00
_cell.angle_gamma   90.00
#
_symmetry.space_group_name_H-M   'P 1'
#
loop_
_entity.id
_entity.type
_entity.pdbx_description
1 polymer ?
#
loop_
_entity_poly.entity_id
_entity_poly.type
_entity_poly.pdbx_seq_one_letter_code
_entity_poly.pdbx_strand_id
1 'polypeptide(L)'
;MDTLELLAHPVRLRVVHAMRGGRMLTTSQLCARIPDVSKATVYRHVDLLVTGGILEVADEQRVRGAVERRYRLRQDRAAIDADTIESLSLDDHRRGFATATATLLAEFNTYLDRDHADPTADLVGYRQHAVWLSRDELLEMISELRSAIAPRLANQSTPDRAQYLLSPILFPTEEPSAGPEAG
;
A
#
# COMPACT_ATOMS: atom_id res chain seq x y z
N MET A 1 16.20 -7.92 -8.56
CA MET A 1 15.62 -7.10 -7.49
C MET A 1 14.45 -7.87 -6.95
N ASP A 2 14.44 -8.16 -5.67
CA ASP A 2 13.37 -8.90 -5.01
C ASP A 2 12.11 -8.02 -4.89
N THR A 3 10.93 -8.65 -4.82
CA THR A 3 9.63 -7.96 -4.66
C THR A 3 9.61 -7.07 -3.42
N LEU A 4 10.18 -7.54 -2.31
CA LEU A 4 10.31 -6.75 -1.09
C LEU A 4 11.12 -5.48 -1.31
N GLU A 5 12.32 -5.60 -1.92
CA GLU A 5 13.18 -4.46 -2.22
C GLU A 5 12.51 -3.48 -3.19
N LEU A 6 11.73 -4.00 -4.16
CA LEU A 6 10.95 -3.17 -5.06
C LEU A 6 9.84 -2.40 -4.34
N LEU A 7 9.15 -3.03 -3.38
CA LEU A 7 8.07 -2.40 -2.64
C LEU A 7 8.55 -1.56 -1.44
N ALA A 8 9.79 -1.75 -0.99
CA ALA A 8 10.38 -1.00 0.12
C ALA A 8 10.78 0.44 -0.25
N HIS A 9 9.92 1.16 -0.96
CA HIS A 9 10.12 2.55 -1.33
C HIS A 9 8.79 3.30 -1.40
N PRO A 10 8.62 4.45 -0.70
CA PRO A 10 7.33 5.14 -0.58
C PRO A 10 6.68 5.48 -1.94
N VAL A 11 7.45 6.03 -2.89
CA VAL A 11 6.91 6.38 -4.22
C VAL A 11 6.42 5.13 -4.98
N ARG A 12 7.14 4.00 -4.88
CA ARG A 12 6.71 2.77 -5.55
C ARG A 12 5.45 2.19 -4.94
N LEU A 13 5.31 2.22 -3.60
CA LEU A 13 4.07 1.83 -2.91
C LEU A 13 2.90 2.71 -3.35
N ARG A 14 3.08 4.03 -3.45
CA ARG A 14 2.05 4.96 -3.93
C ARG A 14 1.63 4.67 -5.37
N VAL A 15 2.57 4.34 -6.25
CA VAL A 15 2.25 3.88 -7.61
C VAL A 15 1.40 2.61 -7.57
N VAL A 16 1.79 1.62 -6.75
CA VAL A 16 1.02 0.37 -6.58
C VAL A 16 -0.38 0.65 -6.04
N HIS A 17 -0.53 1.53 -5.04
CA HIS A 17 -1.83 1.93 -4.50
C HIS A 17 -2.71 2.58 -5.59
N ALA A 18 -2.15 3.50 -6.38
CA ALA A 18 -2.89 4.16 -7.46
C ALA A 18 -3.39 3.19 -8.55
N MET A 19 -2.67 2.07 -8.74
CA MET A 19 -2.98 1.05 -9.76
C MET A 19 -3.98 -0.02 -9.29
N ARG A 20 -4.32 -0.07 -8.00
CA ARG A 20 -5.27 -1.08 -7.49
C ARG A 20 -6.68 -0.87 -8.06
N GLY A 21 -7.53 -1.91 -7.96
CA GLY A 21 -8.91 -1.89 -8.46
C GLY A 21 -9.00 -2.06 -9.98
N GLY A 22 -8.04 -2.77 -10.60
CA GLY A 22 -8.06 -3.08 -12.03
C GLY A 22 -7.76 -1.89 -12.94
N ARG A 23 -7.22 -0.80 -12.40
CA ARG A 23 -6.92 0.41 -13.18
C ARG A 23 -5.80 0.19 -14.18
N MET A 24 -5.99 0.80 -15.36
CA MET A 24 -4.94 0.97 -16.36
C MET A 24 -4.61 2.45 -16.47
N LEU A 25 -3.39 2.84 -16.10
CA LEU A 25 -2.96 4.24 -16.06
C LEU A 25 -1.71 4.46 -16.88
N THR A 26 -1.62 5.64 -17.50
CA THR A 26 -0.37 6.13 -18.10
C THR A 26 0.54 6.71 -17.01
N THR A 27 1.84 6.88 -17.31
CA THR A 27 2.76 7.55 -16.39
C THR A 27 2.33 9.01 -16.12
N SER A 28 1.76 9.68 -17.10
CA SER A 28 1.21 11.04 -16.94
C SER A 28 0.06 11.08 -15.93
N GLN A 29 -0.84 10.08 -15.98
CA GLN A 29 -1.93 9.97 -15.03
C GLN A 29 -1.44 9.59 -13.61
N LEU A 30 -0.36 8.81 -13.50
CA LEU A 30 0.30 8.52 -12.23
C LEU A 30 0.95 9.78 -11.64
N CYS A 31 1.63 10.61 -12.46
CA CYS A 31 2.16 11.89 -12.01
C CYS A 31 1.08 12.82 -11.46
N ALA A 32 -0.11 12.84 -12.07
CA ALA A 32 -1.22 13.63 -11.56
C ALA A 32 -1.77 13.15 -10.20
N ARG A 33 -1.58 11.86 -9.87
CA ARG A 33 -2.01 11.26 -8.58
C ARG A 33 -0.95 11.40 -7.48
N ILE A 34 0.30 11.66 -7.85
CA ILE A 34 1.45 11.80 -6.94
C ILE A 34 2.10 13.16 -7.21
N PRO A 35 1.38 14.27 -7.01
CA PRO A 35 1.80 15.60 -7.46
C PRO A 35 2.99 16.17 -6.71
N ASP A 36 3.25 15.70 -5.50
CA ASP A 36 4.37 16.06 -4.62
C ASP A 36 5.71 15.45 -5.06
N VAL A 37 5.70 14.54 -6.06
CA VAL A 37 6.90 13.87 -6.59
C VAL A 37 7.17 14.35 -8.01
N SER A 38 8.43 14.66 -8.33
CA SER A 38 8.81 15.11 -9.69
C SER A 38 8.45 14.05 -10.74
N LYS A 39 8.01 14.52 -11.92
CA LYS A 39 7.67 13.62 -13.05
C LYS A 39 8.81 12.66 -13.39
N ALA A 40 10.05 13.14 -13.45
CA ALA A 40 11.22 12.31 -13.72
C ALA A 40 11.39 11.17 -12.71
N THR A 41 11.11 11.45 -11.43
CA THR A 41 11.16 10.44 -10.37
C THR A 41 10.05 9.41 -10.55
N VAL A 42 8.81 9.83 -10.82
CA VAL A 42 7.70 8.90 -11.07
C VAL A 42 8.00 8.00 -12.28
N TYR A 43 8.47 8.56 -13.39
CA TYR A 43 8.86 7.79 -14.59
C TYR A 43 9.89 6.71 -14.25
N ARG A 44 10.98 7.07 -13.55
CA ARG A 44 12.01 6.14 -13.12
C ARG A 44 11.45 5.00 -12.25
N HIS A 45 10.55 5.31 -11.31
CA HIS A 45 9.96 4.29 -10.44
C HIS A 45 8.96 3.40 -11.17
N VAL A 46 8.21 3.91 -12.15
CA VAL A 46 7.37 3.10 -13.04
C VAL A 46 8.23 2.11 -13.83
N ASP A 47 9.35 2.56 -14.42
CA ASP A 47 10.28 1.70 -15.17
C ASP A 47 10.87 0.60 -14.29
N LEU A 48 11.24 0.92 -13.04
CA LEU A 48 11.71 -0.08 -12.06
C LEU A 48 10.63 -1.13 -11.74
N LEU A 49 9.39 -0.70 -11.56
CA LEU A 49 8.26 -1.60 -11.29
C LEU A 49 7.93 -2.48 -12.50
N VAL A 50 8.06 -1.96 -13.71
CA VAL A 50 7.90 -2.73 -14.95
C VAL A 50 9.03 -3.75 -15.09
N THR A 51 10.28 -3.32 -14.93
CA THR A 51 11.46 -4.20 -15.00
C THR A 51 11.39 -5.32 -13.95
N GLY A 52 10.90 -5.01 -12.76
CA GLY A 52 10.70 -5.98 -11.67
C GLY A 52 9.43 -6.82 -11.80
N GLY A 53 8.63 -6.61 -12.85
CA GLY A 53 7.43 -7.40 -13.13
C GLY A 53 6.24 -7.14 -12.19
N ILE A 54 6.26 -6.06 -11.41
CA ILE A 54 5.13 -5.60 -10.58
C ILE A 54 4.07 -4.92 -11.44
N LEU A 55 4.52 -4.12 -12.43
CA LEU A 55 3.68 -3.55 -13.46
C LEU A 55 3.96 -4.23 -14.81
N GLU A 56 2.95 -4.27 -15.66
CA GLU A 56 3.09 -4.68 -17.04
C GLU A 56 2.47 -3.65 -17.98
N VAL A 57 2.96 -3.58 -19.21
CA VAL A 57 2.34 -2.78 -20.27
C VAL A 57 1.08 -3.51 -20.70
N ALA A 58 -0.07 -2.89 -20.44
CA ALA A 58 -1.38 -3.43 -20.82
C ALA A 58 -1.81 -2.99 -22.21
N ASP A 59 -1.38 -1.79 -22.63
CA ASP A 59 -1.75 -1.20 -23.91
C ASP A 59 -0.72 -0.14 -24.32
N GLU A 60 -0.53 0.04 -25.65
CA GLU A 60 0.29 1.08 -26.23
C GLU A 60 -0.52 1.84 -27.30
N GLN A 61 -0.60 3.15 -27.16
CA GLN A 61 -1.30 4.01 -28.10
C GLN A 61 -0.36 5.11 -28.65
N ARG A 62 -0.42 5.36 -29.95
CA ARG A 62 0.27 6.53 -30.54
C ARG A 62 -0.58 7.78 -30.36
N VAL A 63 -0.08 8.72 -29.59
CA VAL A 63 -0.71 10.00 -29.34
C VAL A 63 0.22 11.12 -29.80
N ARG A 64 -0.18 11.90 -30.79
CA ARG A 64 0.59 13.06 -31.33
C ARG A 64 2.05 12.71 -31.70
N GLY A 65 2.27 11.51 -32.26
CA GLY A 65 3.59 11.09 -32.70
C GLY A 65 4.47 10.42 -31.63
N ALA A 66 4.06 10.40 -30.36
CA ALA A 66 4.70 9.68 -29.27
C ALA A 66 3.94 8.39 -28.93
N VAL A 67 4.64 7.39 -28.43
CA VAL A 67 4.02 6.18 -27.89
C VAL A 67 3.67 6.41 -26.42
N GLU A 68 2.38 6.41 -26.11
CA GLU A 68 1.88 6.43 -24.73
C GLU A 68 1.58 5.02 -24.31
N ARG A 69 2.15 4.60 -23.17
CA ARG A 69 1.96 3.28 -22.58
C ARG A 69 0.98 3.37 -21.43
N ARG A 70 0.02 2.42 -21.40
CA ARG A 70 -0.86 2.18 -20.26
C ARG A 70 -0.37 0.96 -19.51
N TYR A 71 -0.22 1.12 -18.21
CA TYR A 71 0.27 0.07 -17.34
C TYR A 71 -0.86 -0.53 -16.52
N ARG A 72 -0.68 -1.77 -16.10
CA ARG A 72 -1.57 -2.50 -15.21
C ARG A 72 -0.76 -3.17 -14.11
N LEU A 73 -1.33 -3.24 -12.89
CA LEU A 73 -0.73 -3.94 -11.77
C LEU A 73 -0.88 -5.46 -11.94
N ARG A 74 0.21 -6.18 -11.78
CA ARG A 74 0.19 -7.63 -11.64
C ARG A 74 -0.06 -7.98 -10.17
N GLN A 75 -1.30 -8.30 -9.84
CA GLN A 75 -1.74 -8.52 -8.45
C GLN A 75 -1.04 -9.70 -7.79
N ASP A 76 -0.74 -10.75 -8.56
CA ASP A 76 0.03 -11.94 -8.14
C ASP A 76 1.47 -11.61 -7.73
N ARG A 77 2.05 -10.53 -8.24
CA ARG A 77 3.41 -10.09 -7.97
C ARG A 77 3.51 -8.91 -7.00
N ALA A 78 2.39 -8.25 -6.73
CA ALA A 78 2.34 -7.06 -5.85
C ALA A 78 2.04 -7.41 -4.38
N ALA A 79 2.18 -8.67 -4.00
CA ALA A 79 2.04 -9.15 -2.63
C ALA A 79 3.37 -9.76 -2.18
N ILE A 80 3.74 -9.51 -0.93
CA ILE A 80 4.86 -10.20 -0.27
C ILE A 80 4.28 -11.50 0.29
N ASP A 81 4.87 -12.63 -0.07
CA ASP A 81 4.43 -13.95 0.43
C ASP A 81 4.82 -14.16 1.90
N ALA A 82 4.15 -15.12 2.54
CA ALA A 82 4.33 -15.40 3.97
C ALA A 82 5.77 -15.88 4.28
N ASP A 83 6.34 -16.72 3.41
CA ASP A 83 7.68 -17.29 3.61
C ASP A 83 8.74 -16.17 3.57
N THR A 84 8.58 -15.21 2.65
CA THR A 84 9.42 -14.01 2.61
C THR A 84 9.32 -13.21 3.90
N ILE A 85 8.10 -13.00 4.43
CA ILE A 85 7.89 -12.26 5.69
C ILE A 85 8.57 -12.96 6.86
N GLU A 86 8.49 -14.29 6.97
CA GLU A 86 9.11 -15.07 8.04
C GLU A 86 10.64 -15.01 8.00
N SER A 87 11.23 -14.78 6.84
CA SER A 87 12.70 -14.69 6.66
C SER A 87 13.28 -13.32 6.94
N LEU A 88 12.45 -12.29 7.22
CA LEU A 88 12.89 -10.90 7.42
C LEU A 88 13.70 -10.73 8.71
N SER A 89 14.81 -10.00 8.61
CA SER A 89 15.54 -9.52 9.78
C SER A 89 14.79 -8.40 10.49
N LEU A 90 15.15 -8.12 11.75
CA LEU A 90 14.59 -6.97 12.48
C LEU A 90 14.85 -5.63 11.77
N ASP A 91 15.96 -5.51 11.04
CA ASP A 91 16.26 -4.32 10.27
C ASP A 91 15.40 -4.20 9.01
N ASP A 92 15.01 -5.33 8.39
CA ASP A 92 14.04 -5.35 7.30
C ASP A 92 12.67 -4.88 7.80
N HIS A 93 12.23 -5.37 8.96
CA HIS A 93 11.00 -4.91 9.60
C HIS A 93 11.02 -3.40 9.90
N ARG A 94 12.13 -2.87 10.44
CA ARG A 94 12.30 -1.42 10.67
C ARG A 94 12.18 -0.63 9.38
N ARG A 95 12.87 -1.05 8.32
CA ARG A 95 12.80 -0.40 7.00
C ARG A 95 11.40 -0.49 6.39
N GLY A 96 10.78 -1.66 6.47
CA GLY A 96 9.41 -1.87 5.97
C GLY A 96 8.39 -0.98 6.68
N PHE A 97 8.46 -0.92 8.01
CA PHE A 97 7.58 -0.06 8.82
C PHE A 97 7.82 1.43 8.52
N ALA A 98 9.06 1.87 8.45
CA ALA A 98 9.39 3.25 8.09
C ALA A 98 8.87 3.62 6.70
N THR A 99 9.00 2.72 5.71
CA THR A 99 8.46 2.90 4.36
C THR A 99 6.94 2.99 4.36
N ALA A 100 6.26 2.10 5.07
CA ALA A 100 4.80 2.09 5.17
C ALA A 100 4.29 3.40 5.82
N THR A 101 4.92 3.85 6.90
CA THR A 101 4.56 5.08 7.61
C THR A 101 4.81 6.32 6.75
N ALA A 102 5.95 6.39 6.07
CA ALA A 102 6.26 7.49 5.15
C ALA A 102 5.27 7.55 3.97
N THR A 103 4.88 6.39 3.44
CA THR A 103 3.86 6.30 2.39
C THR A 103 2.51 6.79 2.89
N LEU A 104 2.08 6.34 4.08
CA LEU A 104 0.82 6.74 4.69
C LEU A 104 0.76 8.26 4.92
N LEU A 105 1.83 8.83 5.45
CA LEU A 105 1.94 10.28 5.67
C LEU A 105 1.87 11.06 4.36
N ALA A 106 2.58 10.63 3.32
CA ALA A 106 2.57 11.28 2.01
C ALA A 106 1.18 11.21 1.35
N GLU A 107 0.51 10.06 1.40
CA GLU A 107 -0.86 9.90 0.86
C GLU A 107 -1.86 10.76 1.63
N PHE A 108 -1.74 10.83 2.96
CA PHE A 108 -2.62 11.64 3.79
C PHE A 108 -2.43 13.14 3.52
N ASN A 109 -1.19 13.63 3.40
CA ASN A 109 -0.93 15.02 3.02
C ASN A 109 -1.47 15.32 1.62
N THR A 110 -1.26 14.43 0.64
CA THR A 110 -1.85 14.57 -0.71
C THR A 110 -3.37 14.63 -0.68
N TYR A 111 -4.01 13.91 0.24
CA TYR A 111 -5.46 14.02 0.45
C TYR A 111 -5.83 15.39 0.99
N LEU A 112 -5.15 15.88 2.03
CA LEU A 112 -5.44 17.19 2.65
C LEU A 112 -5.19 18.37 1.72
N ASP A 113 -4.27 18.24 0.76
CA ASP A 113 -3.96 19.26 -0.25
C ASP A 113 -5.03 19.36 -1.38
N ARG A 114 -6.10 18.57 -1.34
CA ARG A 114 -7.21 18.67 -2.30
C ARG A 114 -8.12 19.82 -1.95
N ASP A 115 -8.60 20.56 -2.95
CA ASP A 115 -9.49 21.72 -2.77
C ASP A 115 -10.77 21.40 -1.99
N HIS A 116 -11.22 20.14 -1.99
CA HIS A 116 -12.47 19.70 -1.38
C HIS A 116 -12.25 18.60 -0.32
N ALA A 117 -11.07 18.56 0.33
CA ALA A 117 -10.83 17.63 1.41
C ALA A 117 -11.74 17.96 2.61
N ASP A 118 -12.57 17.02 2.99
CA ASP A 118 -13.40 17.11 4.21
C ASP A 118 -13.24 15.82 5.03
N PRO A 119 -12.31 15.82 6.01
CA PRO A 119 -12.04 14.63 6.81
C PRO A 119 -13.25 14.07 7.54
N THR A 120 -14.24 14.91 7.87
CA THR A 120 -15.46 14.49 8.56
C THR A 120 -16.41 13.81 7.58
N ALA A 121 -16.71 14.45 6.46
CA ALA A 121 -17.60 13.90 5.43
C ALA A 121 -17.00 12.64 4.77
N ASP A 122 -15.68 12.61 4.60
CA ASP A 122 -14.93 11.49 4.03
C ASP A 122 -14.69 10.35 5.03
N LEU A 123 -15.20 10.46 6.28
CA LEU A 123 -15.09 9.45 7.34
C LEU A 123 -13.63 9.08 7.66
N VAL A 124 -12.74 10.07 7.65
CA VAL A 124 -11.31 9.87 7.96
C VAL A 124 -11.14 9.42 9.40
N GLY A 125 -10.36 8.35 9.59
CA GLY A 125 -10.03 7.81 10.91
C GLY A 125 -8.55 7.55 11.07
N TYR A 126 -7.97 8.05 12.17
CA TYR A 126 -6.56 7.82 12.55
C TYR A 126 -6.44 7.50 14.05
N ARG A 127 -7.46 6.82 14.60
CA ARG A 127 -7.48 6.44 16.01
C ARG A 127 -6.49 5.31 16.28
N GLN A 128 -5.82 5.39 17.41
CA GLN A 128 -4.97 4.33 17.95
C GLN A 128 -5.59 3.81 19.25
N HIS A 129 -5.58 2.51 19.42
CA HIS A 129 -6.11 1.83 20.59
C HIS A 129 -5.04 0.92 21.18
N ALA A 130 -4.76 1.06 22.47
CA ALA A 130 -4.03 0.05 23.22
C ALA A 130 -5.06 -0.94 23.78
N VAL A 131 -4.89 -2.23 23.48
CA VAL A 131 -5.81 -3.29 23.90
C VAL A 131 -5.02 -4.44 24.50
N TRP A 132 -5.59 -5.08 25.52
CA TRP A 132 -5.04 -6.28 26.13
C TRP A 132 -5.72 -7.48 25.48
N LEU A 133 -4.92 -8.37 24.89
CA LEU A 133 -5.42 -9.54 24.16
C LEU A 133 -4.60 -10.77 24.57
N SER A 134 -5.28 -11.85 24.88
CA SER A 134 -4.65 -13.18 24.85
C SER A 134 -4.26 -13.53 23.42
N ARG A 135 -3.45 -14.60 23.27
CA ARG A 135 -3.05 -15.04 21.92
C ARG A 135 -4.26 -15.48 21.09
N ASP A 136 -5.24 -16.12 21.70
CA ASP A 136 -6.43 -16.59 20.99
C ASP A 136 -7.32 -15.42 20.54
N GLU A 137 -7.56 -14.44 21.40
CA GLU A 137 -8.29 -13.20 21.07
C GLU A 137 -7.57 -12.40 19.97
N LEU A 138 -6.22 -12.36 20.00
CA LEU A 138 -5.43 -11.70 18.94
C LEU A 138 -5.62 -12.40 17.60
N LEU A 139 -5.57 -13.73 17.55
CA LEU A 139 -5.75 -14.50 16.33
C LEU A 139 -7.19 -14.37 15.79
N GLU A 140 -8.19 -14.38 16.66
CA GLU A 140 -9.58 -14.15 16.31
C GLU A 140 -9.77 -12.76 15.69
N MET A 141 -9.30 -11.71 16.35
CA MET A 141 -9.36 -10.33 15.84
C MET A 141 -8.68 -10.18 14.47
N ILE A 142 -7.49 -10.79 14.27
CA ILE A 142 -6.79 -10.79 12.98
C ILE A 142 -7.64 -11.50 11.92
N SER A 143 -8.28 -12.61 12.25
CA SER A 143 -9.17 -13.37 11.36
C SER A 143 -10.39 -12.55 10.94
N GLU A 144 -11.02 -11.88 11.90
CA GLU A 144 -12.16 -11.00 11.67
C GLU A 144 -11.80 -9.81 10.75
N LEU A 145 -10.66 -9.14 11.03
CA LEU A 145 -10.14 -8.05 10.19
C LEU A 145 -9.88 -8.54 8.75
N ARG A 146 -9.25 -9.70 8.59
CA ARG A 146 -9.03 -10.30 7.26
C ARG A 146 -10.35 -10.58 6.55
N SER A 147 -11.31 -11.16 7.25
CA SER A 147 -12.64 -11.49 6.72
C SER A 147 -13.40 -10.22 6.29
N ALA A 148 -13.23 -9.12 7.02
CA ALA A 148 -13.84 -7.85 6.65
C ALA A 148 -13.14 -7.19 5.45
N ILE A 149 -11.81 -7.32 5.31
CA ILE A 149 -11.02 -6.61 4.29
C ILE A 149 -11.00 -7.39 2.96
N ALA A 150 -10.79 -8.71 3.00
CA ALA A 150 -10.52 -9.53 1.81
C ALA A 150 -11.56 -9.38 0.68
N PRO A 151 -12.88 -9.41 0.93
CA PRO A 151 -13.88 -9.22 -0.13
C PRO A 151 -13.78 -7.85 -0.81
N ARG A 152 -13.35 -6.81 -0.07
CA ARG A 152 -13.25 -5.44 -0.56
C ARG A 152 -12.01 -5.19 -1.40
N LEU A 153 -10.95 -5.99 -1.21
CA LEU A 153 -9.75 -5.92 -2.05
C LEU A 153 -10.00 -6.33 -3.49
N ALA A 154 -11.03 -7.15 -3.75
CA ALA A 154 -11.46 -7.58 -5.08
C ALA A 154 -12.31 -6.51 -5.81
N ASN A 155 -12.75 -5.47 -5.13
CA ASN A 155 -13.57 -4.43 -5.74
C ASN A 155 -12.81 -3.70 -6.85
N GLN A 156 -13.50 -3.49 -7.97
CA GLN A 156 -13.01 -2.71 -9.08
C GLN A 156 -13.31 -1.22 -8.90
N SER A 157 -12.53 -0.38 -9.56
CA SER A 157 -12.79 1.06 -9.64
C SER A 157 -14.00 1.33 -10.53
N THR A 158 -15.07 1.88 -9.95
CA THR A 158 -16.29 2.28 -10.63
C THR A 158 -16.62 3.74 -10.32
N PRO A 159 -17.50 4.43 -11.08
CA PRO A 159 -17.82 5.84 -10.84
C PRO A 159 -18.42 6.15 -9.46
N ASP A 160 -19.08 5.16 -8.85
CA ASP A 160 -19.71 5.24 -7.53
C ASP A 160 -18.81 4.84 -6.37
N ARG A 161 -17.54 4.48 -6.65
CA ARG A 161 -16.56 4.04 -5.64
C ARG A 161 -15.38 4.98 -5.53
N ALA A 162 -15.16 5.51 -4.34
CA ALA A 162 -13.92 6.18 -3.99
C ALA A 162 -12.87 5.17 -3.49
N GLN A 163 -11.60 5.46 -3.73
CA GLN A 163 -10.51 4.66 -3.18
C GLN A 163 -10.12 5.19 -1.80
N TYR A 164 -10.15 4.31 -0.81
CA TYR A 164 -9.65 4.57 0.55
C TYR A 164 -8.37 3.78 0.80
N LEU A 165 -7.42 4.37 1.50
CA LEU A 165 -6.23 3.69 2.01
C LEU A 165 -6.52 3.26 3.45
N LEU A 166 -6.56 1.95 3.68
CA LEU A 166 -6.69 1.33 4.99
C LEU A 166 -5.33 0.72 5.39
N SER A 167 -4.80 1.10 6.54
CA SER A 167 -3.50 0.64 7.02
C SER A 167 -3.62 0.12 8.47
N PRO A 168 -4.04 -1.13 8.68
CA PRO A 168 -3.99 -1.74 10.00
C PRO A 168 -2.53 -1.95 10.42
N ILE A 169 -2.16 -1.41 11.58
CA ILE A 169 -0.85 -1.56 12.20
C ILE A 169 -1.07 -2.18 13.57
N LEU A 170 -0.44 -3.31 13.84
CA LEU A 170 -0.60 -4.07 15.07
C LEU A 170 0.76 -4.63 15.49
N PHE A 171 1.18 -4.32 16.71
CA PHE A 171 2.41 -4.82 17.33
C PHE A 171 2.29 -4.76 18.86
N PRO A 172 2.99 -5.59 19.62
CA PRO A 172 3.01 -5.52 21.08
C PRO A 172 3.74 -4.26 21.54
N THR A 173 3.16 -3.58 22.52
CA THR A 173 3.75 -2.38 23.16
C THR A 173 4.43 -2.71 24.48
N GLU A 174 4.14 -3.88 25.06
CA GLU A 174 4.73 -4.38 26.29
C GLU A 174 5.21 -5.82 26.08
N GLU A 175 6.22 -6.23 26.83
CA GLU A 175 6.61 -7.63 26.88
C GLU A 175 5.51 -8.46 27.56
N PRO A 176 5.18 -9.66 27.05
CA PRO A 176 4.28 -10.55 27.75
C PRO A 176 4.80 -10.78 29.17
N SER A 177 3.96 -10.55 30.19
CA SER A 177 4.34 -10.88 31.57
C SER A 177 4.81 -12.32 31.60
N ALA A 178 6.04 -12.57 32.05
CA ALA A 178 6.47 -13.92 32.37
C ALA A 178 5.44 -14.46 33.37
N GLY A 179 4.71 -15.51 32.98
CA GLY A 179 3.75 -16.15 33.86
C GLY A 179 4.45 -16.50 35.17
N PRO A 180 3.73 -16.62 36.30
CA PRO A 180 4.34 -17.00 37.55
C PRO A 180 5.12 -18.29 37.32
N GLU A 181 6.43 -18.26 37.59
CA GLU A 181 7.26 -19.46 37.61
C GLU A 181 6.56 -20.46 38.52
N ALA A 182 6.18 -21.62 37.93
CA ALA A 182 5.61 -22.71 38.70
C ALA A 182 6.67 -23.16 39.69
N GLY A 183 6.53 -22.70 40.97
CA GLY A 183 7.31 -23.15 42.10
C GLY A 183 6.84 -24.53 42.60
#